data_0ff92b1858409776546c5cbd5a2b4fc9
#
_entry.id   0ff92b1858409776546c5cbd5a2b4fc9
#
_cell.length_a   1.000
_cell.length_b   1.000
_cell.length_c   1.000
_cell.angle_alpha   90.00
_cell.angle_beta   90.00
_cell.angle_gamma   90.00
#
_symmetry.space_group_name_H-M   'P 1'
#
loop_
_entity.id
_entity.type
_entity.pdbx_description
1 polymer ?
#
loop_
_entity_poly.entity_id
_entity_poly.type
_entity_poly.pdbx_seq_one_letter_code
_entity_poly.pdbx_strand_id
1 'polypeptide(L)'
;MKLFSNAVSPCCQKVRMCLHELNLTYCEVEVSLQNKENLSTWYKKINPAGTLPVLQVDDKVISDSTKICLYLIEEHGNNELMPSDQESFILVNSTLALIDKRLHPASACLLWPMAIRPYLIEMESDKALALIKSIPDKKRQDRQKNLLHFGLDADDVCVGVRTYRDIMSKIDMHLKDMEWLSGNTFGLADIAVAPYLQLSKQFGWEDLFSDCAAVVRLFSKLSSRSSFKKGVVASVSAEKRASFLAKGRANRDKVLSMR
;
A
#
# COMPACT_ATOMS: atom_id res chain seq x y z
N MET A 1 -19.38 11.43 -0.66
CA MET A 1 -18.00 11.31 -1.18
C MET A 1 -17.85 10.01 -1.98
N LYS A 2 -16.94 9.98 -2.96
CA LYS A 2 -16.68 8.85 -3.84
C LYS A 2 -15.18 8.51 -3.82
N LEU A 3 -14.84 7.23 -3.59
CA LEU A 3 -13.47 6.73 -3.56
C LEU A 3 -13.20 5.90 -4.82
N PHE A 4 -12.33 6.37 -5.70
CA PHE A 4 -11.77 5.58 -6.80
C PHE A 4 -10.61 4.75 -6.26
N SER A 5 -10.70 3.45 -6.36
CA SER A 5 -9.91 2.54 -5.56
C SER A 5 -9.59 1.24 -6.28
N ASN A 6 -8.68 0.45 -5.72
CA ASN A 6 -8.43 -0.93 -6.13
C ASN A 6 -8.18 -1.82 -4.90
N ALA A 7 -8.76 -3.01 -4.92
CA ALA A 7 -8.75 -3.93 -3.79
C ALA A 7 -7.34 -4.29 -3.29
N VAL A 8 -6.39 -4.50 -4.22
CA VAL A 8 -5.03 -4.98 -3.89
C VAL A 8 -4.02 -3.85 -3.64
N SER A 9 -4.42 -2.59 -3.81
CA SER A 9 -3.53 -1.45 -3.62
C SER A 9 -3.35 -1.11 -2.14
N PRO A 10 -2.13 -1.17 -1.58
CA PRO A 10 -1.89 -0.75 -0.19
C PRO A 10 -2.30 0.69 0.10
N CYS A 11 -2.10 1.61 -0.86
CA CYS A 11 -2.52 3.00 -0.72
C CYS A 11 -4.05 3.14 -0.63
N CYS A 12 -4.81 2.31 -1.38
CA CYS A 12 -6.26 2.29 -1.29
C CYS A 12 -6.74 1.69 0.03
N GLN A 13 -6.09 0.61 0.48
CA GLN A 13 -6.35 -0.03 1.77
C GLN A 13 -6.11 0.93 2.95
N LYS A 14 -5.04 1.75 2.89
CA LYS A 14 -4.77 2.83 3.86
C LYS A 14 -5.97 3.79 3.96
N VAL A 15 -6.47 4.29 2.84
CA VAL A 15 -7.62 5.22 2.83
C VAL A 15 -8.90 4.53 3.33
N ARG A 16 -9.17 3.29 2.92
CA ARG A 16 -10.34 2.54 3.45
C ARG A 16 -10.25 2.35 4.96
N MET A 17 -9.06 1.98 5.48
CA MET A 17 -8.87 1.84 6.93
C MET A 17 -9.12 3.16 7.66
N CYS A 18 -8.61 4.28 7.13
CA CYS A 18 -8.86 5.62 7.67
C CYS A 18 -10.35 5.98 7.67
N LEU A 19 -11.06 5.74 6.57
CA LEU A 19 -12.51 5.96 6.47
C LEU A 19 -13.29 5.14 7.52
N HIS A 20 -12.90 3.89 7.76
CA HIS A 20 -13.51 3.05 8.78
C HIS A 20 -13.19 3.48 10.21
N GLU A 21 -12.00 4.00 10.49
CA GLU A 21 -11.68 4.58 11.81
C GLU A 21 -12.50 5.85 12.08
N LEU A 22 -12.73 6.65 11.06
CA LEU A 22 -13.55 7.87 11.16
C LEU A 22 -15.07 7.58 11.06
N ASN A 23 -15.48 6.33 10.91
CA ASN A 23 -16.89 5.91 10.72
C ASN A 23 -17.58 6.64 9.56
N LEU A 24 -16.85 6.93 8.48
CA LEU A 24 -17.37 7.66 7.32
C LEU A 24 -17.94 6.70 6.27
N THR A 25 -19.08 7.08 5.71
CA THR A 25 -19.71 6.38 4.58
C THR A 25 -19.21 6.94 3.25
N TYR A 26 -18.97 6.07 2.29
CA TYR A 26 -18.50 6.45 0.95
C TYR A 26 -19.03 5.47 -0.11
N CYS A 27 -19.11 5.96 -1.34
CA CYS A 27 -19.33 5.13 -2.51
C CYS A 27 -17.98 4.74 -3.10
N GLU A 28 -17.72 3.44 -3.30
CA GLU A 28 -16.49 2.96 -3.89
C GLU A 28 -16.66 2.70 -5.38
N VAL A 29 -15.70 3.18 -6.18
CA VAL A 29 -15.57 2.90 -7.60
C VAL A 29 -14.30 2.11 -7.81
N GLU A 30 -14.43 0.82 -8.14
CA GLU A 30 -13.29 -0.03 -8.46
C GLU A 30 -12.66 0.42 -9.79
N VAL A 31 -11.33 0.57 -9.78
CA VAL A 31 -10.52 0.87 -10.98
C VAL A 31 -9.46 -0.22 -11.12
N SER A 32 -9.57 -1.03 -12.15
CA SER A 32 -8.72 -2.20 -12.34
C SER A 32 -7.27 -1.85 -12.65
N LEU A 33 -6.38 -2.12 -11.70
CA LEU A 33 -4.92 -2.05 -11.92
C LEU A 33 -4.43 -3.19 -12.81
N GLN A 34 -5.09 -4.32 -12.77
CA GLN A 34 -4.78 -5.50 -13.57
C GLN A 34 -4.94 -5.21 -15.05
N ASN A 35 -6.05 -4.55 -15.43
CA ASN A 35 -6.35 -4.15 -16.79
C ASN A 35 -5.77 -2.77 -17.16
N LYS A 36 -5.00 -2.14 -16.26
CA LYS A 36 -4.46 -0.79 -16.47
C LYS A 36 -5.52 0.28 -16.71
N GLU A 37 -6.71 0.10 -16.16
CA GLU A 37 -7.84 1.03 -16.32
C GLU A 37 -7.51 2.42 -15.74
N ASN A 38 -6.65 2.49 -14.73
CA ASN A 38 -6.08 3.72 -14.19
C ASN A 38 -5.28 4.55 -15.22
N LEU A 39 -4.97 3.99 -16.39
CA LEU A 39 -4.31 4.67 -17.52
C LEU A 39 -5.27 5.00 -18.67
N SER A 40 -6.56 4.65 -18.54
CA SER A 40 -7.59 4.96 -19.52
C SER A 40 -7.84 6.46 -19.64
N THR A 41 -8.41 6.88 -20.78
CA THR A 41 -8.74 8.29 -21.02
C THR A 41 -9.74 8.84 -20.00
N TRP A 42 -10.74 8.03 -19.60
CA TRP A 42 -11.74 8.49 -18.64
C TRP A 42 -11.12 8.71 -17.26
N TYR A 43 -10.26 7.79 -16.79
CA TYR A 43 -9.66 7.92 -15.46
C TYR A 43 -8.61 9.04 -15.42
N LYS A 44 -7.82 9.21 -16.49
CA LYS A 44 -6.86 10.32 -16.60
C LYS A 44 -7.50 11.71 -16.60
N LYS A 45 -8.78 11.85 -16.93
CA LYS A 45 -9.53 13.10 -16.74
C LYS A 45 -9.76 13.42 -15.26
N ILE A 46 -9.83 12.39 -14.40
CA ILE A 46 -9.98 12.53 -12.94
C ILE A 46 -8.61 12.73 -12.30
N ASN A 47 -7.65 11.86 -12.64
CA ASN A 47 -6.28 11.93 -12.13
C ASN A 47 -5.27 11.72 -13.27
N PRO A 48 -4.68 12.79 -13.83
CA PRO A 48 -3.71 12.70 -14.92
C PRO A 48 -2.49 11.86 -14.62
N ALA A 49 -2.10 11.73 -13.33
CA ALA A 49 -0.98 10.88 -12.91
C ALA A 49 -1.27 9.39 -13.05
N GLY A 50 -2.53 8.98 -13.26
CA GLY A 50 -2.94 7.59 -13.36
C GLY A 50 -2.56 6.79 -12.10
N THR A 51 -2.73 7.36 -10.92
CA THR A 51 -2.48 6.71 -9.62
C THR A 51 -3.79 6.52 -8.86
N LEU A 52 -3.80 5.57 -7.93
CA LEU A 52 -4.87 5.29 -6.98
C LEU A 52 -4.32 5.39 -5.55
N PRO A 53 -5.16 5.75 -4.58
CA PRO A 53 -6.57 6.15 -4.66
C PRO A 53 -6.78 7.60 -5.11
N VAL A 54 -8.05 7.91 -5.43
CA VAL A 54 -8.55 9.29 -5.56
C VAL A 54 -9.84 9.39 -4.75
N LEU A 55 -9.97 10.44 -3.96
CA LEU A 55 -11.20 10.80 -3.28
C LEU A 55 -11.85 11.99 -3.99
N GLN A 56 -13.12 11.87 -4.31
CA GLN A 56 -13.96 12.95 -4.81
C GLN A 56 -15.00 13.32 -3.74
N VAL A 57 -15.01 14.57 -3.34
CA VAL A 57 -16.01 15.15 -2.43
C VAL A 57 -16.58 16.36 -3.14
N ASP A 58 -17.83 16.26 -3.55
CA ASP A 58 -18.50 17.23 -4.42
C ASP A 58 -17.65 17.53 -5.67
N ASP A 59 -17.21 18.78 -5.87
CA ASP A 59 -16.35 19.18 -6.98
C ASP A 59 -14.84 19.04 -6.68
N LYS A 60 -14.47 18.72 -5.43
CA LYS A 60 -13.08 18.60 -5.00
C LYS A 60 -12.56 17.20 -5.29
N VAL A 61 -11.41 17.11 -5.97
CA VAL A 61 -10.70 15.87 -6.28
C VAL A 61 -9.36 15.85 -5.57
N ILE A 62 -9.14 14.85 -4.71
CA ILE A 62 -7.92 14.70 -3.91
C ILE A 62 -7.25 13.41 -4.31
N SER A 63 -6.00 13.50 -4.71
CA SER A 63 -5.12 12.36 -4.99
C SER A 63 -3.99 12.30 -3.98
N ASP A 64 -3.33 11.12 -3.87
CA ASP A 64 -2.35 10.77 -2.84
C ASP A 64 -3.02 10.32 -1.52
N SER A 65 -2.68 9.09 -1.11
CA SER A 65 -3.34 8.43 0.02
C SER A 65 -3.12 9.12 1.37
N THR A 66 -1.93 9.72 1.59
CA THR A 66 -1.64 10.47 2.81
C THR A 66 -2.42 11.78 2.83
N LYS A 67 -2.44 12.52 1.72
CA LYS A 67 -3.24 13.75 1.60
C LYS A 67 -4.73 13.51 1.78
N ILE A 68 -5.24 12.39 1.24
CA ILE A 68 -6.65 12.00 1.44
C ILE A 68 -6.92 11.75 2.92
N CYS A 69 -6.08 10.96 3.61
CA CYS A 69 -6.27 10.69 5.04
C CYS A 69 -6.19 11.97 5.88
N LEU A 70 -5.21 12.84 5.64
CA LEU A 70 -5.09 14.12 6.34
C LEU A 70 -6.32 15.01 6.12
N TYR A 71 -6.79 15.11 4.90
CA TYR A 71 -8.02 15.84 4.58
C TYR A 71 -9.23 15.28 5.34
N LEU A 72 -9.39 13.94 5.37
CA LEU A 72 -10.51 13.32 6.08
C LEU A 72 -10.45 13.56 7.59
N ILE A 73 -9.26 13.53 8.19
CA ILE A 73 -9.05 13.81 9.62
C ILE A 73 -9.37 15.28 9.93
N GLU A 74 -8.92 16.22 9.11
CA GLU A 74 -9.13 17.64 9.27
C GLU A 74 -10.62 18.01 9.16
N GLU A 75 -11.30 17.56 8.09
CA GLU A 75 -12.70 17.90 7.81
C GLU A 75 -13.70 17.28 8.79
N HIS A 76 -13.38 16.10 9.35
CA HIS A 76 -14.32 15.41 10.24
C HIS A 76 -13.96 15.54 11.74
N GLY A 77 -13.00 16.41 12.08
CA GLY A 77 -12.75 16.87 13.44
C GLY A 77 -12.24 15.80 14.40
N ASN A 78 -11.80 14.62 13.90
CA ASN A 78 -11.26 13.56 14.72
C ASN A 78 -9.73 13.66 14.77
N ASN A 79 -9.23 14.61 15.57
CA ASN A 79 -7.80 14.81 15.79
C ASN A 79 -7.11 13.67 16.55
N GLU A 80 -7.86 12.64 17.00
CA GLU A 80 -7.28 11.49 17.72
C GLU A 80 -6.32 10.66 16.86
N LEU A 81 -6.45 10.71 15.52
CA LEU A 81 -5.55 10.02 14.60
C LEU A 81 -4.25 10.78 14.30
N MET A 82 -4.14 12.04 14.72
CA MET A 82 -2.93 12.85 14.64
C MET A 82 -2.59 13.40 16.01
N PRO A 83 -1.31 13.34 16.43
CA PRO A 83 -0.91 13.91 17.72
C PRO A 83 -1.04 15.42 17.72
N SER A 84 -1.39 16.00 18.88
CA SER A 84 -1.51 17.44 19.08
C SER A 84 -0.19 18.11 19.48
N ASP A 85 0.75 17.36 20.05
CA ASP A 85 2.06 17.88 20.40
C ASP A 85 2.99 17.91 19.18
N GLN A 86 3.86 18.91 19.14
CA GLN A 86 4.70 19.20 17.98
C GLN A 86 5.74 18.09 17.73
N GLU A 87 6.30 17.46 18.75
CA GLU A 87 7.31 16.43 18.58
C GLU A 87 6.73 15.17 17.95
N SER A 88 5.64 14.66 18.49
CA SER A 88 4.92 13.51 17.93
C SER A 88 4.37 13.82 16.54
N PHE A 89 3.90 15.05 16.28
CA PHE A 89 3.43 15.47 14.96
C PHE A 89 4.54 15.41 13.90
N ILE A 90 5.75 15.90 14.21
CA ILE A 90 6.92 15.83 13.34
C ILE A 90 7.29 14.36 13.08
N LEU A 91 7.28 13.53 14.10
CA LEU A 91 7.60 12.12 14.03
C LEU A 91 6.62 11.36 13.12
N VAL A 92 5.31 11.57 13.31
CA VAL A 92 4.28 10.97 12.44
C VAL A 92 4.48 11.38 10.99
N ASN A 93 4.68 12.67 10.71
CA ASN A 93 4.91 13.13 9.33
C ASN A 93 6.19 12.55 8.71
N SER A 94 7.27 12.40 9.48
CA SER A 94 8.50 11.76 9.00
C SER A 94 8.28 10.28 8.70
N THR A 95 7.50 9.59 9.53
CA THR A 95 7.09 8.19 9.32
C THR A 95 6.21 8.02 8.08
N LEU A 96 5.22 8.89 7.89
CA LEU A 96 4.40 8.91 6.68
C LEU A 96 5.25 9.13 5.42
N ALA A 97 6.19 10.07 5.48
CA ALA A 97 7.12 10.32 4.37
C ALA A 97 8.03 9.11 4.07
N LEU A 98 8.52 8.40 5.10
CA LEU A 98 9.29 7.17 4.95
C LEU A 98 8.46 6.08 4.26
N ILE A 99 7.21 5.89 4.71
CA ILE A 99 6.28 4.92 4.13
C ILE A 99 6.00 5.26 2.66
N ASP A 100 5.62 6.48 2.36
CA ASP A 100 5.22 6.88 1.01
C ASP A 100 6.40 6.89 0.01
N LYS A 101 7.57 7.37 0.44
CA LYS A 101 8.74 7.54 -0.45
C LYS A 101 9.62 6.30 -0.56
N ARG A 102 9.61 5.39 0.42
CA ARG A 102 10.49 4.23 0.45
C ARG A 102 9.76 2.89 0.58
N LEU A 103 8.87 2.73 1.58
CA LEU A 103 8.19 1.45 1.81
C LEU A 103 7.22 1.12 0.68
N HIS A 104 6.43 2.11 0.23
CA HIS A 104 5.48 1.89 -0.87
C HIS A 104 6.16 1.48 -2.18
N PRO A 105 7.19 2.17 -2.69
CA PRO A 105 7.90 1.71 -3.89
C PRO A 105 8.55 0.33 -3.73
N ALA A 106 9.15 0.03 -2.57
CA ALA A 106 9.75 -1.26 -2.27
C ALA A 106 8.70 -2.39 -2.30
N SER A 107 7.57 -2.18 -1.60
CA SER A 107 6.46 -3.13 -1.57
C SER A 107 5.78 -3.29 -2.93
N ALA A 108 5.75 -2.25 -3.76
CA ALA A 108 5.24 -2.33 -5.11
C ALA A 108 6.07 -3.28 -5.99
N CYS A 109 7.40 -3.37 -5.78
CA CYS A 109 8.25 -4.33 -6.48
C CYS A 109 7.93 -5.79 -6.08
N LEU A 110 7.44 -6.03 -4.87
CA LEU A 110 7.00 -7.34 -4.40
C LEU A 110 5.59 -7.68 -4.89
N LEU A 111 4.67 -6.73 -4.78
CA LEU A 111 3.25 -6.93 -5.12
C LEU A 111 3.03 -7.06 -6.63
N TRP A 112 3.68 -6.20 -7.41
CA TRP A 112 3.37 -6.07 -8.83
C TRP A 112 3.64 -7.36 -9.65
N PRO A 113 4.77 -8.08 -9.47
CA PRO A 113 5.02 -9.36 -10.13
C PRO A 113 3.97 -10.42 -9.80
N MET A 114 3.41 -10.37 -8.60
CA MET A 114 2.46 -11.36 -8.09
C MET A 114 1.01 -11.07 -8.45
N ALA A 115 0.62 -9.80 -8.46
CA ALA A 115 -0.78 -9.38 -8.55
C ALA A 115 -1.16 -8.67 -9.86
N ILE A 116 -0.20 -8.12 -10.60
CA ILE A 116 -0.45 -7.34 -11.82
C ILE A 116 0.15 -8.02 -13.06
N ARG A 117 1.43 -8.42 -12.98
CA ARG A 117 2.14 -9.05 -14.09
C ARG A 117 1.38 -10.22 -14.74
N PRO A 118 0.79 -11.17 -13.98
CA PRO A 118 0.10 -12.30 -14.59
C PRO A 118 -0.97 -11.90 -15.62
N TYR A 119 -1.68 -10.82 -15.37
CA TYR A 119 -2.71 -10.31 -16.30
C TYR A 119 -2.11 -9.63 -17.53
N LEU A 120 -0.94 -9.01 -17.39
CA LEU A 120 -0.29 -8.31 -18.51
C LEU A 120 0.43 -9.24 -19.47
N ILE A 121 0.99 -10.35 -18.98
CA ILE A 121 1.63 -11.36 -19.83
C ILE A 121 0.62 -12.19 -20.64
N GLU A 122 -0.65 -12.21 -20.22
CA GLU A 122 -1.76 -12.82 -20.98
C GLU A 122 -2.26 -11.90 -22.12
N MET A 123 -1.88 -10.61 -22.09
CA MET A 123 -2.18 -9.68 -23.19
C MET A 123 -1.17 -9.83 -24.33
N GLU A 124 -1.55 -9.33 -25.51
CA GLU A 124 -0.57 -9.11 -26.59
C GLU A 124 0.58 -8.25 -26.11
N SER A 125 1.83 -8.67 -26.37
CA SER A 125 3.04 -8.04 -25.84
C SER A 125 3.10 -6.53 -26.15
N ASP A 126 2.75 -6.13 -27.35
CA ASP A 126 2.77 -4.71 -27.76
C ASP A 126 1.74 -3.88 -27.01
N LYS A 127 0.56 -4.46 -26.72
CA LYS A 127 -0.48 -3.80 -25.94
C LYS A 127 -0.06 -3.58 -24.49
N ALA A 128 0.51 -4.59 -23.84
CA ALA A 128 1.01 -4.46 -22.46
C ALA A 128 2.13 -3.40 -22.36
N LEU A 129 3.07 -3.40 -23.31
CA LEU A 129 4.15 -2.41 -23.37
C LEU A 129 3.64 -0.99 -23.67
N ALA A 130 2.65 -0.84 -24.55
CA ALA A 130 2.03 0.46 -24.86
C ALA A 130 1.35 1.04 -23.61
N LEU A 131 0.63 0.22 -22.84
CA LEU A 131 0.02 0.63 -21.58
C LEU A 131 1.09 1.10 -20.57
N ILE A 132 2.19 0.37 -20.42
CA ILE A 132 3.28 0.79 -19.52
C ILE A 132 3.92 2.08 -20.03
N LYS A 133 4.17 2.24 -21.34
CA LYS A 133 4.71 3.47 -21.94
C LYS A 133 3.82 4.69 -21.70
N SER A 134 2.51 4.50 -21.52
CA SER A 134 1.57 5.58 -21.23
C SER A 134 1.60 6.10 -19.79
N ILE A 135 2.40 5.51 -18.91
CA ILE A 135 2.60 5.96 -17.52
C ILE A 135 3.37 7.29 -17.54
N PRO A 136 2.84 8.38 -16.93
CA PRO A 136 3.51 9.69 -16.96
C PRO A 136 4.83 9.73 -16.20
N ASP A 137 4.93 9.04 -15.06
CA ASP A 137 6.15 8.99 -14.26
C ASP A 137 7.16 8.02 -14.86
N LYS A 138 8.31 8.55 -15.30
CA LYS A 138 9.35 7.79 -15.99
C LYS A 138 9.96 6.69 -15.12
N LYS A 139 10.23 6.96 -13.85
CA LYS A 139 10.81 5.97 -12.92
C LYS A 139 9.86 4.81 -12.71
N ARG A 140 8.56 5.10 -12.53
CA ARG A 140 7.52 4.08 -12.42
C ARG A 140 7.38 3.28 -13.72
N GLN A 141 7.46 3.95 -14.86
CA GLN A 141 7.42 3.32 -16.18
C GLN A 141 8.56 2.30 -16.35
N ASP A 142 9.80 2.72 -16.12
CA ASP A 142 10.99 1.89 -16.29
C ASP A 142 10.96 0.69 -15.31
N ARG A 143 10.62 0.93 -14.05
CA ARG A 143 10.43 -0.15 -13.07
C ARG A 143 9.35 -1.14 -13.52
N GLN A 144 8.17 -0.69 -13.96
CA GLN A 144 7.12 -1.62 -14.39
C GLN A 144 7.49 -2.37 -15.67
N LYS A 145 8.30 -1.80 -16.54
CA LYS A 145 8.85 -2.48 -17.71
C LYS A 145 9.79 -3.62 -17.28
N ASN A 146 10.69 -3.38 -16.34
CA ASN A 146 11.58 -4.41 -15.79
C ASN A 146 10.79 -5.52 -15.10
N LEU A 147 9.84 -5.15 -14.24
CA LEU A 147 8.97 -6.11 -13.56
C LEU A 147 8.09 -6.92 -14.52
N LEU A 148 7.64 -6.33 -15.64
CA LEU A 148 6.92 -7.07 -16.68
C LEU A 148 7.82 -8.14 -17.30
N HIS A 149 9.05 -7.77 -17.64
CA HIS A 149 9.98 -8.63 -18.34
C HIS A 149 10.52 -9.74 -17.42
N PHE A 150 11.08 -9.37 -16.26
CA PHE A 150 11.80 -10.28 -15.39
C PHE A 150 10.96 -10.83 -14.21
N GLY A 151 9.80 -10.25 -13.91
CA GLY A 151 8.97 -10.69 -12.77
C GLY A 151 9.72 -10.56 -11.44
N LEU A 152 9.77 -11.65 -10.67
CA LEU A 152 10.53 -11.72 -9.41
C LEU A 152 12.05 -11.77 -9.60
N ASP A 153 12.56 -11.97 -10.82
CA ASP A 153 14.00 -11.92 -11.13
C ASP A 153 14.50 -10.50 -11.44
N ALA A 154 13.63 -9.50 -11.46
CA ALA A 154 14.04 -8.13 -11.65
C ALA A 154 14.90 -7.64 -10.47
N ASP A 155 15.99 -6.90 -10.74
CA ASP A 155 16.84 -6.29 -9.71
C ASP A 155 16.04 -5.38 -8.77
N ASP A 156 15.00 -4.73 -9.30
CA ASP A 156 14.05 -3.93 -8.52
C ASP A 156 13.43 -4.72 -7.35
N VAL A 157 13.22 -6.04 -7.51
CA VAL A 157 12.65 -6.89 -6.45
C VAL A 157 13.66 -7.10 -5.34
N CYS A 158 14.91 -7.40 -5.66
CA CYS A 158 16.00 -7.55 -4.68
C CYS A 158 16.19 -6.24 -3.87
N VAL A 159 16.25 -5.10 -4.55
CA VAL A 159 16.31 -3.78 -3.91
C VAL A 159 15.06 -3.54 -3.05
N GLY A 160 13.90 -3.95 -3.54
CA GLY A 160 12.62 -3.87 -2.81
C GLY A 160 12.62 -4.67 -1.51
N VAL A 161 13.09 -5.92 -1.54
CA VAL A 161 13.21 -6.80 -0.35
C VAL A 161 14.13 -6.18 0.70
N ARG A 162 15.34 -5.77 0.28
CA ARG A 162 16.32 -5.12 1.19
C ARG A 162 15.76 -3.86 1.81
N THR A 163 15.13 -3.01 1.01
CA THR A 163 14.52 -1.75 1.49
C THR A 163 13.37 -2.03 2.45
N TYR A 164 12.53 -3.04 2.17
CA TYR A 164 11.44 -3.45 3.04
C TYR A 164 11.98 -3.87 4.42
N ARG A 165 12.99 -4.76 4.46
CA ARG A 165 13.62 -5.23 5.70
C ARG A 165 14.28 -4.09 6.48
N ASP A 166 15.03 -3.21 5.81
CA ASP A 166 15.65 -2.02 6.43
C ASP A 166 14.59 -1.14 7.13
N ILE A 167 13.45 -0.94 6.48
CA ILE A 167 12.37 -0.13 7.05
C ILE A 167 11.70 -0.86 8.22
N MET A 168 11.46 -2.17 8.13
CA MET A 168 10.91 -2.94 9.26
C MET A 168 11.83 -2.88 10.47
N SER A 169 13.15 -2.99 10.28
CA SER A 169 14.14 -2.85 11.36
C SER A 169 14.12 -1.45 12.00
N LYS A 170 13.97 -0.39 11.18
CA LYS A 170 13.84 0.99 11.68
C LYS A 170 12.55 1.19 12.47
N ILE A 171 11.44 0.65 11.99
CA ILE A 171 10.15 0.67 12.68
C ILE A 171 10.24 -0.12 13.98
N ASP A 172 10.91 -1.27 14.00
CA ASP A 172 11.12 -2.07 15.21
C ASP A 172 11.88 -1.31 16.28
N MET A 173 12.97 -0.63 15.88
CA MET A 173 13.75 0.20 16.79
C MET A 173 12.91 1.35 17.37
N HIS A 174 12.10 2.00 16.56
CA HIS A 174 11.22 3.08 17.00
C HIS A 174 10.16 2.58 18.00
N LEU A 175 9.62 1.39 17.78
CA LEU A 175 8.58 0.79 18.63
C LEU A 175 9.11 0.13 19.92
N LYS A 176 10.42 0.20 20.23
CA LYS A 176 10.96 -0.35 21.48
C LYS A 176 10.35 0.32 22.71
N ASP A 177 10.23 1.65 22.64
CA ASP A 177 9.75 2.49 23.74
C ASP A 177 8.37 3.08 23.48
N MET A 178 7.72 2.69 22.36
CA MET A 178 6.43 3.22 21.92
C MET A 178 5.43 2.09 21.69
N GLU A 179 4.18 2.37 22.03
CA GLU A 179 3.10 1.42 21.80
C GLU A 179 2.64 1.41 20.34
N TRP A 180 2.67 2.58 19.68
CA TRP A 180 2.22 2.84 18.32
C TRP A 180 3.24 3.67 17.55
N LEU A 181 3.21 3.60 16.23
CA LEU A 181 4.03 4.47 15.36
C LEU A 181 3.64 5.95 15.46
N SER A 182 2.40 6.20 15.87
CA SER A 182 1.89 7.55 16.11
C SER A 182 2.18 8.07 17.52
N GLY A 183 2.89 7.30 18.34
CA GLY A 183 3.24 7.64 19.72
C GLY A 183 2.52 6.78 20.76
N ASN A 184 1.92 7.42 21.77
CA ASN A 184 1.24 6.72 22.87
C ASN A 184 -0.15 6.19 22.47
N THR A 185 -0.71 6.69 21.39
CA THR A 185 -2.04 6.31 20.89
C THR A 185 -1.97 5.87 19.44
N PHE A 186 -2.91 5.03 19.04
CA PHE A 186 -3.09 4.63 17.66
C PHE A 186 -3.41 5.84 16.76
N GLY A 187 -2.78 5.93 15.58
CA GLY A 187 -2.99 7.05 14.69
C GLY A 187 -2.65 6.76 13.22
N LEU A 188 -2.46 7.83 12.46
CA LEU A 188 -2.32 7.76 10.99
C LEU A 188 -1.05 7.02 10.54
N ALA A 189 0.05 7.08 11.29
CA ALA A 189 1.27 6.33 10.95
C ALA A 189 1.04 4.81 11.05
N ASP A 190 0.22 4.36 12.01
CA ASP A 190 -0.17 2.96 12.19
C ASP A 190 -1.10 2.49 11.05
N ILE A 191 -2.07 3.32 10.68
CA ILE A 191 -2.92 3.09 9.52
C ILE A 191 -2.09 2.98 8.25
N ALA A 192 -1.07 3.83 8.10
CA ALA A 192 -0.27 3.89 6.88
C ALA A 192 0.63 2.66 6.69
N VAL A 193 1.16 2.05 7.76
CA VAL A 193 2.01 0.84 7.65
C VAL A 193 1.20 -0.44 7.52
N ALA A 194 -0.01 -0.48 8.04
CA ALA A 194 -0.85 -1.67 8.17
C ALA A 194 -1.01 -2.48 6.86
N PRO A 195 -1.30 -1.87 5.69
CA PRO A 195 -1.42 -2.59 4.43
C PRO A 195 -0.13 -3.27 3.97
N TYR A 196 1.03 -2.74 4.33
CA TYR A 196 2.32 -3.31 3.93
C TYR A 196 2.70 -4.53 4.76
N LEU A 197 2.36 -4.55 6.05
CA LEU A 197 2.47 -5.74 6.89
C LEU A 197 1.52 -6.84 6.41
N GLN A 198 0.27 -6.47 6.09
CA GLN A 198 -0.70 -7.41 5.52
C GLN A 198 -0.27 -7.97 4.17
N LEU A 199 0.44 -7.19 3.34
CA LEU A 199 0.97 -7.65 2.06
C LEU A 199 1.92 -8.84 2.26
N SER A 200 2.86 -8.75 3.19
CA SER A 200 3.78 -9.86 3.48
C SER A 200 3.02 -11.09 3.97
N LYS A 201 2.07 -10.94 4.90
CA LYS A 201 1.21 -12.03 5.36
C LYS A 201 0.40 -12.65 4.23
N GLN A 202 -0.15 -11.83 3.35
CA GLN A 202 -0.99 -12.28 2.24
C GLN A 202 -0.23 -13.20 1.27
N PHE A 203 1.08 -13.02 1.14
CA PHE A 203 1.94 -13.89 0.32
C PHE A 203 2.67 -14.97 1.15
N GLY A 204 2.51 -15.02 2.47
CA GLY A 204 3.24 -15.97 3.33
C GLY A 204 4.72 -15.62 3.42
N TRP A 205 5.05 -14.35 3.45
CA TRP A 205 6.40 -13.78 3.53
C TRP A 205 6.64 -13.00 4.84
N GLU A 206 5.97 -13.40 5.93
CA GLU A 206 6.10 -12.75 7.24
C GLU A 206 7.54 -12.79 7.76
N ASP A 207 8.36 -13.72 7.29
CA ASP A 207 9.79 -13.78 7.60
C ASP A 207 10.57 -12.52 7.16
N LEU A 208 9.98 -11.65 6.33
CA LEU A 208 10.56 -10.36 6.00
C LEU A 208 10.64 -9.41 7.21
N PHE A 209 9.88 -9.69 8.28
CA PHE A 209 9.87 -8.91 9.52
C PHE A 209 9.69 -9.74 10.79
N SER A 210 9.77 -11.07 10.73
CA SER A 210 9.54 -11.95 11.89
C SER A 210 10.58 -11.81 13.00
N ASP A 211 11.77 -11.33 12.67
CA ASP A 211 12.86 -10.97 13.59
C ASP A 211 12.66 -9.59 14.25
N CYS A 212 11.69 -8.82 13.81
CA CYS A 212 11.32 -7.52 14.34
C CYS A 212 10.18 -7.65 15.37
N ALA A 213 10.50 -7.97 16.63
CA ALA A 213 9.51 -8.34 17.64
C ALA A 213 8.47 -7.23 17.91
N ALA A 214 8.87 -5.95 17.88
CA ALA A 214 7.96 -4.85 18.08
C ALA A 214 7.01 -4.65 16.87
N VAL A 215 7.49 -4.87 15.64
CA VAL A 215 6.66 -4.88 14.44
C VAL A 215 5.63 -6.02 14.50
N VAL A 216 6.03 -7.21 14.94
CA VAL A 216 5.12 -8.35 15.13
C VAL A 216 4.01 -8.01 16.14
N ARG A 217 4.36 -7.38 17.28
CA ARG A 217 3.37 -6.90 18.26
C ARG A 217 2.43 -5.85 17.66
N LEU A 218 2.97 -4.87 16.93
CA LEU A 218 2.17 -3.86 16.24
C LEU A 218 1.20 -4.53 15.26
N PHE A 219 1.67 -5.46 14.44
CA PHE A 219 0.83 -6.16 13.46
C PHE A 219 -0.29 -6.97 14.13
N SER A 220 -0.02 -7.59 15.27
CA SER A 220 -1.04 -8.29 16.06
C SER A 220 -2.15 -7.33 16.52
N LYS A 221 -1.79 -6.16 17.07
CA LYS A 221 -2.73 -5.12 17.48
C LYS A 221 -3.55 -4.59 16.30
N LEU A 222 -2.90 -4.26 15.19
CA LEU A 222 -3.56 -3.81 13.95
C LEU A 222 -4.56 -4.84 13.44
N SER A 223 -4.18 -6.12 13.43
CA SER A 223 -5.01 -7.22 12.93
C SER A 223 -6.28 -7.45 13.76
N SER A 224 -6.32 -7.02 15.01
CA SER A 224 -7.50 -7.10 15.87
C SER A 224 -8.56 -6.03 15.54
N ARG A 225 -8.15 -4.88 14.96
CA ARG A 225 -9.04 -3.74 14.71
C ARG A 225 -10.09 -4.02 13.63
N SER A 226 -11.30 -3.55 13.85
CA SER A 226 -12.41 -3.68 12.90
C SER A 226 -12.09 -2.98 11.56
N SER A 227 -11.50 -1.80 11.62
CA SER A 227 -11.07 -1.01 10.46
C SER A 227 -10.06 -1.75 9.58
N PHE A 228 -9.09 -2.43 10.19
CA PHE A 228 -8.13 -3.27 9.48
C PHE A 228 -8.82 -4.44 8.77
N LYS A 229 -9.70 -5.16 9.49
CA LYS A 229 -10.45 -6.29 8.91
C LYS A 229 -11.31 -5.86 7.73
N LYS A 230 -12.00 -4.72 7.85
CA LYS A 230 -12.88 -4.19 6.80
C LYS A 230 -12.11 -3.51 5.66
N GLY A 231 -11.21 -2.59 5.98
CA GLY A 231 -10.54 -1.73 5.00
C GLY A 231 -9.35 -2.39 4.30
N VAL A 232 -8.69 -3.36 4.95
CA VAL A 232 -7.49 -4.01 4.43
C VAL A 232 -7.76 -5.45 4.02
N VAL A 233 -8.23 -6.30 4.94
CA VAL A 233 -8.36 -7.74 4.67
C VAL A 233 -9.57 -8.04 3.77
N ALA A 234 -10.75 -7.53 4.10
CA ALA A 234 -11.99 -7.81 3.38
C ALA A 234 -12.04 -7.16 1.99
N SER A 235 -11.19 -6.15 1.72
CA SER A 235 -11.09 -5.55 0.38
C SER A 235 -10.66 -6.55 -0.69
N VAL A 236 -9.93 -7.60 -0.32
CA VAL A 236 -9.50 -8.67 -1.23
C VAL A 236 -10.36 -9.91 -0.97
N SER A 237 -10.99 -10.47 -2.00
CA SER A 237 -11.83 -11.65 -1.88
C SER A 237 -11.07 -12.85 -1.28
N ALA A 238 -11.78 -13.75 -0.60
CA ALA A 238 -11.18 -14.95 0.01
C ALA A 238 -10.45 -15.82 -1.02
N GLU A 239 -11.05 -16.00 -2.20
CA GLU A 239 -10.46 -16.74 -3.31
C GLU A 239 -9.13 -16.10 -3.78
N LYS A 240 -9.12 -14.79 -3.95
CA LYS A 240 -7.93 -14.04 -4.38
C LYS A 240 -6.83 -14.10 -3.31
N ARG A 241 -7.18 -14.02 -2.02
CA ARG A 241 -6.23 -14.21 -0.91
C ARG A 241 -5.62 -15.61 -0.91
N ALA A 242 -6.42 -16.66 -1.12
CA ALA A 242 -5.92 -18.03 -1.22
C ALA A 242 -4.96 -18.20 -2.41
N SER A 243 -5.30 -17.63 -3.57
CA SER A 243 -4.43 -17.62 -4.75
C SER A 243 -3.10 -16.90 -4.48
N PHE A 244 -3.12 -15.73 -3.83
CA PHE A 244 -1.92 -14.99 -3.48
C PHE A 244 -1.03 -15.76 -2.51
N LEU A 245 -1.62 -16.38 -1.49
CA LEU A 245 -0.89 -17.19 -0.51
C LEU A 245 -0.21 -18.40 -1.18
N ALA A 246 -0.92 -19.10 -2.06
CA ALA A 246 -0.35 -20.24 -2.80
C ALA A 246 0.84 -19.81 -3.68
N LYS A 247 0.66 -18.75 -4.48
CA LYS A 247 1.72 -18.17 -5.33
C LYS A 247 2.91 -17.68 -4.50
N GLY A 248 2.62 -17.00 -3.38
CA GLY A 248 3.66 -16.47 -2.49
C GLY A 248 4.49 -17.57 -1.85
N ARG A 249 3.85 -18.62 -1.34
CA ARG A 249 4.54 -19.81 -0.78
C ARG A 249 5.44 -20.51 -1.81
N ALA A 250 4.98 -20.65 -3.04
CA ALA A 250 5.77 -21.23 -4.13
C ALA A 250 7.03 -20.41 -4.47
N ASN A 251 7.08 -19.14 -4.13
CA ASN A 251 8.21 -18.23 -4.39
C ASN A 251 8.93 -17.77 -3.10
N ARG A 252 8.58 -18.33 -1.94
CA ARG A 252 9.04 -17.86 -0.63
C ARG A 252 10.57 -17.90 -0.51
N ASP A 253 11.18 -19.03 -0.79
CA ASP A 253 12.63 -19.20 -0.63
C ASP A 253 13.40 -18.24 -1.55
N LYS A 254 12.91 -18.04 -2.77
CA LYS A 254 13.46 -17.06 -3.72
C LYS A 254 13.42 -15.66 -3.14
N VAL A 255 12.28 -15.22 -2.62
CA VAL A 255 12.14 -13.85 -2.06
C VAL A 255 12.96 -13.68 -0.79
N LEU A 256 12.98 -14.69 0.10
CA LEU A 256 13.72 -14.61 1.36
C LEU A 256 15.24 -14.71 1.21
N SER A 257 15.73 -15.30 0.11
CA SER A 257 17.17 -15.34 -0.21
C SER A 257 17.73 -14.00 -0.72
N MET A 258 16.89 -13.05 -1.09
CA MET A 258 17.29 -11.70 -1.57
C MET A 258 17.71 -10.81 -0.37
N ARG A 259 18.93 -11.04 0.14
CA ARG A 259 19.51 -10.29 1.28
C ARG A 259 20.43 -9.16 0.84
#